data_7b1d152a097b5d1e68aede4f93a4720a
#
_entry.id   7b1d152a097b5d1e68aede4f93a4720a
#
_cell.length_a   1.000
_cell.length_b   1.000
_cell.length_c   1.000
_cell.angle_alpha   90.00
_cell.angle_beta   90.00
_cell.angle_gamma   90.00
#
_symmetry.space_group_name_H-M   'P 1'
#
loop_
_entity.id
_entity.type
_entity.pdbx_description
1 polymer ?
#
loop_
_entity_poly.entity_id
_entity_poly.type
_entity_poly.pdbx_seq_one_letter_code
_entity_poly.pdbx_strand_id
1 'polypeptide(L)'
;EEEYKELGYFLERPGTYPALINAGQYDYLYINENGYFKDITAESGMGKNPYYGLSATWWDYNNDGRPDLYVANDFMGPDHLFKNMGLNENGIVQFLDVTDEAVPYTPWFSMGSDYSDINNDGKMDFMASDMAGSNHYRDKVSMGAMTGPNSEAWFLNFPNPPQYMRNMVYLNTGTKRFMEVGYLSGLSATDWTWTVKFGDLDNDGYEDVYFTNGMSRDFGNGDAKDRFRSQKSKSVNNVDFWNDQEPYKLKNMVFKNLGDLKFDDVSSSWGLDYLGVSTGSALGDLDGDGDLDIIMNGFDEAVRLYDNNLNDKNSIRLELIGKETNSRALGARVEMHYN
;
A
#
# COMPACT_ATOMS: atom_id res chain seq x y z
N GLU A 1 25.11 -13.54 -14.15
CA GLU A 1 25.52 -13.85 -12.75
C GLU A 1 26.61 -12.89 -12.25
N GLU A 2 27.70 -12.68 -13.01
CA GLU A 2 28.78 -11.77 -12.63
C GLU A 2 28.29 -10.31 -12.55
N GLU A 3 27.51 -9.87 -13.52
CA GLU A 3 26.91 -8.53 -13.55
C GLU A 3 26.01 -8.24 -12.33
N TYR A 4 25.23 -9.22 -11.89
CA TYR A 4 24.38 -9.08 -10.70
C TYR A 4 25.16 -9.10 -9.38
N LYS A 5 26.31 -9.78 -9.34
CA LYS A 5 27.22 -9.74 -8.19
C LYS A 5 27.89 -8.37 -8.04
N GLU A 6 28.30 -7.74 -9.13
CA GLU A 6 28.87 -6.38 -9.13
C GLU A 6 27.85 -5.33 -8.66
N LEU A 7 26.56 -5.57 -8.90
CA LEU A 7 25.47 -4.69 -8.49
C LEU A 7 25.00 -4.94 -7.03
N GLY A 8 25.59 -5.94 -6.34
CA GLY A 8 25.25 -6.24 -4.94
C GLY A 8 23.95 -7.02 -4.73
N TYR A 9 23.39 -7.59 -5.81
CA TYR A 9 22.13 -8.34 -5.76
C TYR A 9 22.23 -9.76 -5.21
N PHE A 10 23.43 -10.23 -4.86
CA PHE A 10 23.67 -11.55 -4.31
C PHE A 10 24.40 -11.48 -2.97
N LEU A 11 23.88 -12.15 -1.95
CA LEU A 11 24.64 -12.51 -0.75
C LEU A 11 25.31 -13.87 -0.98
N GLU A 12 26.62 -13.90 -0.94
CA GLU A 12 27.35 -15.16 -0.80
C GLU A 12 27.27 -15.61 0.66
N ARG A 13 26.52 -16.66 0.93
CA ARG A 13 26.59 -17.38 2.20
C ARG A 13 27.51 -18.57 2.01
N PRO A 14 28.53 -18.79 2.85
CA PRO A 14 29.36 -19.98 2.79
C PRO A 14 28.52 -21.24 2.89
N GLY A 15 28.54 -22.10 1.86
CA GLY A 15 27.85 -23.40 1.84
C GLY A 15 26.40 -23.37 1.37
N THR A 16 25.89 -22.24 0.85
CA THR A 16 24.57 -22.15 0.21
C THR A 16 24.68 -21.61 -1.21
N TYR A 17 23.68 -21.92 -2.06
CA TYR A 17 23.57 -21.24 -3.36
C TYR A 17 23.43 -19.73 -3.12
N PRO A 18 24.04 -18.88 -3.97
CA PRO A 18 23.83 -17.45 -3.89
C PRO A 18 22.34 -17.17 -4.00
N ALA A 19 21.77 -16.62 -2.95
CA ALA A 19 20.37 -16.20 -2.96
C ALA A 19 20.29 -14.84 -3.62
N LEU A 20 19.41 -14.69 -4.59
CA LEU A 20 19.03 -13.39 -5.13
C LEU A 20 18.38 -12.62 -3.98
N ILE A 21 19.02 -11.56 -3.49
CA ILE A 21 18.53 -10.80 -2.35
C ILE A 21 17.62 -9.69 -2.80
N ASN A 22 17.91 -9.13 -3.95
CA ASN A 22 17.13 -8.02 -4.46
C ASN A 22 17.29 -7.96 -5.99
N ALA A 23 16.22 -8.29 -6.71
CA ALA A 23 16.14 -8.23 -8.15
C ALA A 23 15.11 -7.19 -8.63
N GLY A 24 14.65 -6.32 -7.71
CA GLY A 24 13.77 -5.22 -8.04
C GLY A 24 14.46 -4.21 -8.97
N GLN A 25 13.65 -3.45 -9.66
CA GLN A 25 14.12 -2.29 -10.40
C GLN A 25 14.22 -1.09 -9.48
N TYR A 26 15.09 -0.14 -9.82
CA TYR A 26 15.12 1.14 -9.14
C TYR A 26 13.85 1.93 -9.39
N ASP A 27 13.40 2.65 -8.38
CA ASP A 27 12.37 3.66 -8.56
C ASP A 27 12.93 4.84 -9.37
N TYR A 28 12.08 5.43 -10.20
CA TYR A 28 12.44 6.58 -11.02
C TYR A 28 11.56 7.78 -10.69
N LEU A 29 12.18 8.91 -10.49
CA LEU A 29 11.50 10.19 -10.33
C LEU A 29 11.67 11.04 -11.58
N TYR A 30 10.54 11.40 -12.17
CA TYR A 30 10.51 12.26 -13.35
C TYR A 30 9.87 13.61 -13.03
N ILE A 31 10.48 14.68 -13.51
CA ILE A 31 9.87 16.00 -13.50
C ILE A 31 9.31 16.33 -14.89
N ASN A 32 8.15 16.96 -14.93
CA ASN A 32 7.58 17.45 -16.18
C ASN A 32 8.17 18.83 -16.53
N GLU A 33 8.95 18.91 -17.59
CA GLU A 33 9.46 20.14 -18.15
C GLU A 33 8.75 20.43 -19.48
N ASN A 34 7.73 21.29 -19.47
CA ASN A 34 6.99 21.72 -20.67
C ASN A 34 6.37 20.56 -21.48
N GLY A 35 5.85 19.55 -20.83
CA GLY A 35 5.22 18.38 -21.44
C GLY A 35 6.17 17.20 -21.72
N TYR A 36 7.44 17.32 -21.39
CA TYR A 36 8.43 16.25 -21.46
C TYR A 36 8.85 15.81 -20.06
N PHE A 37 9.00 14.51 -19.87
CA PHE A 37 9.48 13.97 -18.61
C PHE A 37 11.01 13.83 -18.64
N LYS A 38 11.67 14.41 -17.63
CA LYS A 38 13.10 14.29 -17.39
C LYS A 38 13.34 13.49 -16.13
N ASP A 39 14.17 12.48 -16.23
CA ASP A 39 14.64 11.70 -15.07
C ASP A 39 15.53 12.58 -14.18
N ILE A 40 15.14 12.74 -12.92
CA ILE A 40 15.89 13.48 -11.90
C ILE A 40 16.21 12.61 -10.67
N THR A 41 16.08 11.30 -10.79
CA THR A 41 16.23 10.35 -9.69
C THR A 41 17.56 10.55 -8.94
N ALA A 42 18.64 10.58 -9.67
CA ALA A 42 19.98 10.72 -9.07
C ALA A 42 20.19 12.10 -8.46
N GLU A 43 19.71 13.14 -9.13
CA GLU A 43 19.87 14.53 -8.68
C GLU A 43 18.96 14.88 -7.53
N SER A 44 17.85 14.18 -7.37
CA SER A 44 16.86 14.42 -6.29
C SER A 44 17.26 13.85 -4.94
N GLY A 45 18.33 13.04 -4.87
CA GLY A 45 18.72 12.37 -3.64
C GLY A 45 17.90 11.10 -3.31
N MET A 46 16.95 10.73 -4.16
CA MET A 46 16.31 9.43 -4.09
C MET A 46 17.35 8.37 -4.46
N GLY A 47 17.78 7.57 -3.49
CA GLY A 47 18.80 6.56 -3.70
C GLY A 47 18.37 5.50 -4.72
N LYS A 48 19.33 4.77 -5.24
CA LYS A 48 19.07 3.59 -6.06
C LYS A 48 18.76 2.40 -5.15
N ASN A 49 17.51 2.28 -4.73
CA ASN A 49 17.02 1.18 -3.91
C ASN A 49 16.35 0.14 -4.82
N PRO A 50 17.01 -0.98 -5.12
CA PRO A 50 16.50 -1.97 -6.07
C PRO A 50 15.47 -2.88 -5.39
N TYR A 51 14.36 -2.31 -4.93
CA TYR A 51 13.26 -3.03 -4.31
C TYR A 51 12.11 -3.26 -5.30
N TYR A 52 11.03 -3.86 -4.84
CA TYR A 52 9.86 -4.15 -5.66
C TYR A 52 8.76 -3.12 -5.39
N GLY A 53 8.96 -1.87 -5.82
CA GLY A 53 8.00 -0.80 -5.66
C GLY A 53 6.67 -1.11 -6.36
N LEU A 54 5.56 -1.14 -5.63
CA LEU A 54 4.22 -1.41 -6.15
C LEU A 54 3.31 -0.19 -6.12
N SER A 55 3.46 0.71 -5.17
CA SER A 55 2.67 1.93 -5.11
C SER A 55 3.48 3.12 -4.63
N ALA A 56 3.04 4.31 -5.03
CA ALA A 56 3.64 5.58 -4.68
C ALA A 56 2.54 6.55 -4.26
N THR A 57 2.58 7.02 -3.02
CA THR A 57 1.57 7.90 -2.44
C THR A 57 2.19 9.23 -2.05
N TRP A 58 1.58 10.32 -2.55
CA TRP A 58 2.05 11.68 -2.37
C TRP A 58 1.15 12.45 -1.42
N TRP A 59 1.71 13.01 -0.33
CA TRP A 59 1.02 13.96 0.55
C TRP A 59 2.04 14.75 1.36
N ASP A 60 1.61 15.82 2.01
CA ASP A 60 2.43 16.59 2.94
C ASP A 60 2.21 16.03 4.36
N TYR A 61 3.03 15.04 4.77
CA TYR A 61 2.84 14.36 6.06
C TYR A 61 3.20 15.23 7.26
N ASN A 62 4.05 16.23 7.05
CA ASN A 62 4.60 17.06 8.13
C ASN A 62 4.04 18.48 8.14
N ASN A 63 3.09 18.80 7.26
CA ASN A 63 2.44 20.10 7.09
C ASN A 63 3.45 21.25 6.82
N ASP A 64 4.51 20.99 6.05
CA ASP A 64 5.49 22.01 5.67
C ASP A 64 5.20 22.66 4.30
N GLY A 65 4.08 22.30 3.67
CA GLY A 65 3.61 22.84 2.40
C GLY A 65 4.28 22.21 1.17
N ARG A 66 5.00 21.11 1.33
CA ARG A 66 5.65 20.36 0.25
C ARG A 66 5.16 18.92 0.25
N PRO A 67 4.75 18.39 -0.92
CA PRO A 67 4.36 16.99 -0.97
C PRO A 67 5.59 16.08 -0.76
N ASP A 68 5.45 15.18 0.19
CA ASP A 68 6.36 14.09 0.49
C ASP A 68 5.92 12.82 -0.27
N LEU A 69 6.72 11.76 -0.23
CA LEU A 69 6.46 10.54 -1.00
C LEU A 69 6.64 9.30 -0.13
N TYR A 70 5.64 8.43 -0.12
CA TYR A 70 5.77 7.07 0.39
C TYR A 70 5.80 6.08 -0.77
N VAL A 71 6.77 5.16 -0.76
CA VAL A 71 6.90 4.08 -1.73
C VAL A 71 6.73 2.75 -1.00
N ALA A 72 5.70 2.02 -1.35
CA ALA A 72 5.43 0.68 -0.83
C ALA A 72 6.22 -0.36 -1.62
N ASN A 73 7.00 -1.19 -0.94
CA ASN A 73 7.86 -2.20 -1.52
C ASN A 73 7.40 -3.61 -1.16
N ASP A 74 7.19 -4.46 -2.17
CA ASP A 74 6.86 -5.86 -1.96
C ASP A 74 8.10 -6.67 -1.56
N PHE A 75 7.93 -7.61 -0.66
CA PHE A 75 8.83 -8.68 -0.27
C PHE A 75 10.08 -8.23 0.51
N MET A 76 11.21 -8.00 -0.12
CA MET A 76 12.46 -7.69 0.58
C MET A 76 12.81 -6.22 0.47
N GLY A 77 13.13 -5.63 1.60
CA GLY A 77 13.44 -4.23 1.75
C GLY A 77 12.26 -3.43 2.30
N PRO A 78 12.53 -2.47 3.17
CA PRO A 78 11.48 -1.66 3.78
C PRO A 78 10.80 -0.78 2.73
N ASP A 79 9.60 -0.34 3.05
CA ASP A 79 9.00 0.80 2.37
C ASP A 79 9.82 2.05 2.65
N HIS A 80 9.69 3.06 1.81
CA HIS A 80 10.42 4.31 1.96
C HIS A 80 9.49 5.51 2.15
N LEU A 81 9.77 6.33 3.14
CA LEU A 81 9.17 7.63 3.31
C LEU A 81 10.23 8.71 2.99
N PHE A 82 10.05 9.35 1.86
CA PHE A 82 10.92 10.41 1.37
C PHE A 82 10.35 11.79 1.72
N LYS A 83 11.03 12.49 2.60
CA LYS A 83 10.71 13.88 2.93
C LYS A 83 11.20 14.83 1.85
N ASN A 84 10.32 15.71 1.38
CA ASN A 84 10.66 16.76 0.43
C ASN A 84 11.38 17.92 1.12
N MET A 85 12.64 18.09 0.78
CA MET A 85 13.52 19.13 1.35
C MET A 85 13.44 20.48 0.59
N GLY A 86 12.59 20.56 -0.46
CA GLY A 86 12.54 21.72 -1.34
C GLY A 86 13.56 21.67 -2.48
N LEU A 87 13.77 22.80 -3.13
CA LEU A 87 14.68 22.89 -4.28
C LEU A 87 16.11 23.16 -3.84
N ASN A 88 17.07 22.49 -4.48
CA ASN A 88 18.50 22.80 -4.33
C ASN A 88 18.90 24.06 -5.15
N GLU A 89 20.18 24.41 -5.13
CA GLU A 89 20.73 25.56 -5.86
C GLU A 89 20.53 25.50 -7.36
N ASN A 90 20.32 24.32 -7.93
CA ASN A 90 20.07 24.10 -9.34
C ASN A 90 18.57 24.05 -9.69
N GLY A 91 17.68 24.31 -8.71
CA GLY A 91 16.23 24.26 -8.92
C GLY A 91 15.66 22.85 -9.01
N ILE A 92 16.38 21.82 -8.54
CA ILE A 92 15.96 20.43 -8.54
C ILE A 92 15.43 20.06 -7.14
N VAL A 93 14.24 19.47 -7.07
CA VAL A 93 13.65 19.00 -5.81
C VAL A 93 14.55 17.95 -5.15
N GLN A 94 14.70 18.05 -3.84
CA GLN A 94 15.54 17.15 -3.04
C GLN A 94 14.65 16.34 -2.10
N PHE A 95 14.95 15.06 -1.97
CA PHE A 95 14.31 14.15 -1.04
C PHE A 95 15.32 13.58 -0.05
N LEU A 96 14.87 13.38 1.19
CA LEU A 96 15.60 12.70 2.24
C LEU A 96 14.79 11.49 2.68
N ASP A 97 15.37 10.30 2.61
CA ASP A 97 14.77 9.12 3.22
C ASP A 97 14.76 9.26 4.74
N VAL A 98 13.58 9.29 5.33
CA VAL A 98 13.35 9.45 6.77
C VAL A 98 12.68 8.23 7.38
N THR A 99 12.61 7.13 6.66
CA THR A 99 11.87 5.92 7.05
C THR A 99 12.26 5.44 8.45
N ASP A 100 13.55 5.27 8.73
CA ASP A 100 14.05 4.79 10.03
C ASP A 100 13.67 5.70 11.20
N GLU A 101 13.57 7.02 10.93
CA GLU A 101 13.21 7.99 11.96
C GLU A 101 11.70 8.10 12.14
N ALA A 102 10.95 7.98 11.03
CA ALA A 102 9.54 8.31 10.98
C ALA A 102 8.63 7.12 11.33
N VAL A 103 8.92 5.91 10.86
CA VAL A 103 8.06 4.75 11.07
C VAL A 103 8.74 3.67 11.92
N PRO A 104 8.01 3.01 12.84
CA PRO A 104 8.60 1.97 13.69
C PRO A 104 8.84 0.65 12.98
N TYR A 105 7.99 0.32 12.00
CA TYR A 105 7.97 -0.93 11.23
C TYR A 105 7.44 -0.63 9.84
N THR A 106 7.69 -1.53 8.86
CA THR A 106 7.02 -1.52 7.56
C THR A 106 6.38 -2.87 7.28
N PRO A 107 5.38 -2.96 6.38
CA PRO A 107 4.85 -4.24 5.92
C PRO A 107 5.95 -5.10 5.31
N TRP A 108 5.70 -6.41 5.23
CA TRP A 108 6.63 -7.32 4.57
C TRP A 108 6.35 -7.44 3.06
N PHE A 109 5.06 -7.47 2.69
CA PHE A 109 4.59 -7.52 1.31
C PHE A 109 3.71 -6.30 1.05
N SER A 110 4.34 -5.13 1.08
CA SER A 110 3.61 -3.88 0.95
C SER A 110 3.06 -3.73 -0.47
N MET A 111 1.75 -3.52 -0.58
CA MET A 111 1.02 -3.44 -1.85
C MET A 111 0.55 -2.02 -2.12
N GLY A 112 -0.62 -1.67 -1.62
CA GLY A 112 -1.20 -0.35 -1.76
C GLY A 112 -0.98 0.51 -0.53
N SER A 113 -1.01 1.83 -0.74
CA SER A 113 -0.99 2.80 0.35
C SER A 113 -1.95 3.95 0.07
N ASP A 114 -2.48 4.53 1.13
CA ASP A 114 -3.31 5.72 1.07
C ASP A 114 -3.20 6.50 2.39
N TYR A 115 -3.66 7.75 2.41
CA TYR A 115 -3.57 8.62 3.56
C TYR A 115 -4.91 9.34 3.82
N SER A 116 -5.17 9.63 5.08
CA SER A 116 -6.32 10.41 5.53
C SER A 116 -6.11 10.87 6.98
N ASP A 117 -6.94 11.79 7.45
CA ASP A 117 -7.04 12.15 8.86
C ASP A 117 -8.06 11.22 9.55
N ILE A 118 -7.63 10.01 9.92
CA ILE A 118 -8.52 8.94 10.41
C ILE A 118 -9.13 9.20 11.80
N ASN A 119 -8.59 10.16 12.55
CA ASN A 119 -9.06 10.51 13.89
C ASN A 119 -9.58 11.95 14.01
N ASN A 120 -9.64 12.68 12.89
CA ASN A 120 -10.09 14.07 12.82
C ASN A 120 -9.29 15.03 13.72
N ASP A 121 -7.97 14.80 13.86
CA ASP A 121 -7.11 15.67 14.68
C ASP A 121 -6.37 16.75 13.84
N GLY A 122 -6.62 16.79 12.54
CA GLY A 122 -6.03 17.74 11.60
C GLY A 122 -4.65 17.35 11.10
N LYS A 123 -4.19 16.13 11.36
CA LYS A 123 -2.92 15.61 10.86
C LYS A 123 -3.17 14.40 9.97
N MET A 124 -2.46 14.34 8.87
CA MET A 124 -2.61 13.23 7.93
C MET A 124 -1.90 11.99 8.46
N ASP A 125 -2.69 10.95 8.68
CA ASP A 125 -2.29 9.58 8.94
C ASP A 125 -2.13 8.84 7.62
N PHE A 126 -1.57 7.63 7.62
CA PHE A 126 -1.52 6.83 6.40
C PHE A 126 -1.55 5.33 6.72
N MET A 127 -1.82 4.55 5.69
CA MET A 127 -1.85 3.09 5.78
C MET A 127 -1.11 2.48 4.60
N ALA A 128 -0.39 1.38 4.87
CA ALA A 128 0.16 0.48 3.87
C ALA A 128 -0.42 -0.92 4.08
N SER A 129 -0.94 -1.51 3.00
CA SER A 129 -1.56 -2.84 3.02
C SER A 129 -0.54 -3.95 2.76
N ASP A 130 -0.84 -5.15 3.27
CA ASP A 130 -0.04 -6.36 3.18
C ASP A 130 -0.94 -7.57 2.90
N MET A 131 -0.40 -8.77 2.93
CA MET A 131 -1.09 -10.03 2.65
C MET A 131 -1.46 -10.82 3.91
N ALA A 132 -1.62 -10.17 5.05
CA ALA A 132 -1.95 -10.84 6.31
C ALA A 132 -3.36 -11.46 6.29
N GLY A 133 -3.44 -12.76 6.57
CA GLY A 133 -4.71 -13.50 6.58
C GLY A 133 -5.69 -12.96 7.61
N SER A 134 -6.93 -12.68 7.17
CA SER A 134 -7.99 -12.10 8.00
C SER A 134 -8.50 -13.04 9.12
N ASN A 135 -8.11 -14.31 9.11
CA ASN A 135 -8.48 -15.29 10.12
C ASN A 135 -7.37 -16.31 10.37
N HIS A 136 -7.47 -17.03 11.49
CA HIS A 136 -6.44 -17.97 11.92
C HIS A 136 -6.09 -19.03 10.86
N TYR A 137 -7.05 -19.56 10.14
CA TYR A 137 -6.78 -20.56 9.10
C TYR A 137 -5.94 -19.96 7.98
N ARG A 138 -6.34 -18.80 7.46
CA ARG A 138 -5.60 -18.11 6.39
C ARG A 138 -4.22 -17.68 6.83
N ASP A 139 -4.10 -17.14 8.05
CA ASP A 139 -2.79 -16.80 8.63
C ASP A 139 -1.85 -18.01 8.69
N LYS A 140 -2.34 -19.22 8.95
CA LYS A 140 -1.51 -20.42 9.01
C LYS A 140 -1.23 -21.08 7.67
N VAL A 141 -2.13 -20.96 6.70
CA VAL A 141 -1.99 -21.56 5.36
C VAL A 141 -1.24 -20.67 4.40
N SER A 142 -1.50 -19.36 4.47
CA SER A 142 -0.84 -18.37 3.63
C SER A 142 0.60 -18.19 4.08
N MET A 143 1.53 -18.26 3.12
CA MET A 143 2.95 -18.00 3.34
C MET A 143 3.58 -18.82 4.50
N GLY A 144 3.13 -20.07 4.69
CA GLY A 144 3.59 -20.94 5.78
C GLY A 144 5.12 -21.09 5.90
N ALA A 145 5.88 -20.89 4.82
CA ALA A 145 7.33 -20.82 4.86
C ALA A 145 7.87 -19.57 5.57
N MET A 146 7.05 -18.53 5.72
CA MET A 146 7.39 -17.27 6.37
C MET A 146 7.04 -17.27 7.86
N THR A 147 6.11 -18.15 8.28
CA THR A 147 5.61 -18.26 9.66
C THR A 147 6.14 -19.48 10.42
N GLY A 148 6.96 -20.31 9.79
CA GLY A 148 7.53 -21.52 10.39
C GLY A 148 8.73 -21.26 11.32
N PRO A 149 9.08 -22.22 12.19
CA PRO A 149 10.15 -22.04 13.18
C PRO A 149 11.55 -21.82 12.60
N ASN A 150 11.75 -22.05 11.31
CA ASN A 150 13.01 -21.78 10.62
C ASN A 150 13.03 -20.40 9.90
N SER A 151 11.91 -19.69 9.92
CA SER A 151 11.79 -18.38 9.27
C SER A 151 12.39 -17.24 10.13
N GLU A 152 12.40 -17.39 11.45
CA GLU A 152 12.83 -16.33 12.38
C GLU A 152 14.29 -15.91 12.20
N ALA A 153 15.17 -16.84 11.80
CA ALA A 153 16.60 -16.55 11.74
C ALA A 153 17.01 -15.58 10.63
N TRP A 154 16.25 -15.47 9.55
CA TRP A 154 16.58 -14.55 8.49
C TRP A 154 15.88 -13.19 8.64
N PHE A 155 14.72 -13.11 9.31
CA PHE A 155 14.09 -11.86 9.71
C PHE A 155 14.97 -11.01 10.64
N LEU A 156 15.77 -11.65 11.47
CA LEU A 156 16.66 -10.99 12.42
C LEU A 156 17.87 -10.29 11.76
N ASN A 157 18.10 -10.50 10.47
CA ASN A 157 19.27 -9.96 9.75
C ASN A 157 18.90 -8.83 8.77
N PHE A 158 17.65 -8.34 8.79
CA PHE A 158 17.23 -7.27 7.89
C PHE A 158 17.43 -5.88 8.50
N PRO A 159 17.62 -4.87 7.61
CA PRO A 159 17.86 -3.51 8.04
C PRO A 159 16.65 -2.90 8.76
N ASN A 160 16.86 -1.79 9.40
CA ASN A 160 15.83 -0.90 9.92
C ASN A 160 15.03 -0.25 8.78
N PRO A 161 13.73 -0.02 8.99
CA PRO A 161 12.93 -0.57 10.08
C PRO A 161 12.63 -2.06 9.89
N PRO A 162 12.28 -2.81 10.97
CA PRO A 162 11.84 -4.20 10.85
C PRO A 162 10.57 -4.33 10.02
N GLN A 163 10.45 -5.43 9.28
CA GLN A 163 9.27 -5.74 8.47
C GLN A 163 8.41 -6.82 9.12
N TYR A 164 7.09 -6.64 9.08
CA TYR A 164 6.12 -7.63 9.57
C TYR A 164 5.00 -7.84 8.56
N MET A 165 4.59 -9.10 8.37
CA MET A 165 3.50 -9.45 7.45
C MET A 165 2.15 -9.06 8.06
N ARG A 166 1.79 -7.81 7.93
CA ARG A 166 0.48 -7.25 8.30
C ARG A 166 0.32 -5.84 7.73
N ASN A 167 -0.91 -5.41 7.60
CA ASN A 167 -1.18 -4.01 7.32
C ASN A 167 -0.63 -3.13 8.43
N MET A 168 -0.07 -1.99 8.05
CA MET A 168 0.40 -0.97 8.98
C MET A 168 -0.47 0.27 8.88
N VAL A 169 -1.00 0.71 10.01
CA VAL A 169 -1.73 1.98 10.13
C VAL A 169 -0.88 2.92 10.97
N TYR A 170 -0.48 4.02 10.38
CA TYR A 170 0.45 4.96 10.97
C TYR A 170 -0.25 6.24 11.37
N LEU A 171 -0.45 6.40 12.67
CA LEU A 171 -1.06 7.60 13.26
C LEU A 171 0.00 8.71 13.38
N ASN A 172 -0.30 9.87 12.83
CA ASN A 172 0.54 11.06 12.91
C ASN A 172 0.40 11.72 14.29
N THR A 173 1.41 11.59 15.11
CA THR A 173 1.41 12.12 16.48
C THR A 173 1.72 13.63 16.57
N GLY A 174 1.93 14.29 15.43
CA GLY A 174 2.45 15.68 15.38
C GLY A 174 3.92 15.79 15.78
N THR A 175 4.61 14.66 15.95
CA THR A 175 6.07 14.59 16.17
C THR A 175 6.76 14.11 14.89
N LYS A 176 8.06 13.86 14.97
CA LYS A 176 8.80 13.29 13.83
C LYS A 176 8.49 11.81 13.58
N ARG A 177 7.78 11.14 14.49
CA ARG A 177 7.55 9.70 14.46
C ARG A 177 6.06 9.37 14.50
N PHE A 178 5.65 8.55 13.58
CA PHE A 178 4.32 7.94 13.57
C PHE A 178 4.19 6.86 14.64
N MET A 179 2.98 6.63 15.10
CA MET A 179 2.62 5.52 15.98
C MET A 179 1.87 4.47 15.16
N GLU A 180 2.34 3.25 15.14
CA GLU A 180 1.67 2.16 14.45
C GLU A 180 0.49 1.64 15.29
N VAL A 181 -0.73 1.66 14.73
CA VAL A 181 -1.99 1.37 15.41
C VAL A 181 -2.84 0.30 14.73
N GLY A 182 -2.30 -0.47 13.78
CA GLY A 182 -3.06 -1.46 13.00
C GLY A 182 -3.78 -2.51 13.84
N TYR A 183 -3.15 -3.01 14.90
CA TYR A 183 -3.83 -3.92 15.84
C TYR A 183 -4.87 -3.21 16.72
N LEU A 184 -4.59 -1.98 17.11
CA LEU A 184 -5.51 -1.20 17.95
C LEU A 184 -6.79 -0.87 17.17
N SER A 185 -6.66 -0.51 15.91
CA SER A 185 -7.78 -0.17 15.03
C SER A 185 -8.54 -1.39 14.47
N GLY A 186 -7.96 -2.60 14.59
CA GLY A 186 -8.54 -3.81 13.99
C GLY A 186 -8.24 -3.99 12.49
N LEU A 187 -7.44 -3.11 11.88
CA LEU A 187 -7.15 -3.10 10.44
C LEU A 187 -5.89 -3.88 10.05
N SER A 188 -5.24 -4.57 10.98
CA SER A 188 -3.94 -5.22 10.77
C SER A 188 -3.95 -6.38 9.77
N ALA A 189 -5.12 -6.95 9.42
CA ALA A 189 -5.23 -8.14 8.60
C ALA A 189 -6.51 -8.13 7.75
N THR A 190 -6.35 -8.03 6.44
CA THR A 190 -7.45 -7.93 5.47
C THR A 190 -7.30 -8.90 4.29
N ASP A 191 -6.57 -10.00 4.50
CA ASP A 191 -6.20 -10.98 3.47
C ASP A 191 -5.20 -10.43 2.43
N TRP A 192 -5.20 -10.97 1.21
CA TRP A 192 -4.30 -10.53 0.15
C TRP A 192 -4.81 -9.24 -0.46
N THR A 193 -4.39 -8.14 0.13
CA THR A 193 -4.90 -6.80 -0.21
C THR A 193 -3.99 -6.09 -1.22
N TRP A 194 -4.57 -5.63 -2.33
CA TRP A 194 -3.89 -4.88 -3.37
C TRP A 194 -3.99 -3.37 -3.18
N THR A 195 -5.17 -2.89 -2.84
CA THR A 195 -5.44 -1.45 -2.74
C THR A 195 -6.17 -1.16 -1.44
N VAL A 196 -5.75 -0.11 -0.78
CA VAL A 196 -6.46 0.55 0.31
C VAL A 196 -6.91 1.93 -0.17
N LYS A 197 -8.17 2.32 0.17
CA LYS A 197 -8.71 3.66 -0.11
C LYS A 197 -9.48 4.17 1.09
N PHE A 198 -9.11 5.36 1.54
CA PHE A 198 -9.88 6.11 2.53
C PHE A 198 -10.90 7.01 1.85
N GLY A 199 -12.08 7.16 2.47
CA GLY A 199 -13.14 8.05 2.03
C GLY A 199 -14.32 8.00 2.98
N ASP A 200 -14.98 9.11 3.20
CA ASP A 200 -16.21 9.19 3.99
C ASP A 200 -17.38 8.65 3.15
N LEU A 201 -17.55 7.31 3.22
CA LEU A 201 -18.50 6.59 2.37
C LEU A 201 -19.95 6.70 2.84
N ASP A 202 -20.19 7.14 4.08
CA ASP A 202 -21.54 7.35 4.59
C ASP A 202 -21.81 8.81 5.02
N ASN A 203 -20.94 9.73 4.63
CA ASN A 203 -21.04 11.16 4.87
C ASN A 203 -21.28 11.50 6.37
N ASP A 204 -20.59 10.79 7.28
CA ASP A 204 -20.69 11.05 8.72
C ASP A 204 -19.55 11.91 9.28
N GLY A 205 -18.57 12.25 8.42
CA GLY A 205 -17.43 13.10 8.75
C GLY A 205 -16.21 12.33 9.23
N TYR A 206 -16.24 10.98 9.22
CA TYR A 206 -15.09 10.13 9.47
C TYR A 206 -14.72 9.35 8.21
N GLU A 207 -13.43 9.28 7.91
CA GLU A 207 -12.94 8.54 6.75
C GLU A 207 -13.01 7.03 6.99
N ASP A 208 -13.83 6.34 6.20
CA ASP A 208 -13.92 4.88 6.14
C ASP A 208 -12.76 4.31 5.32
N VAL A 209 -12.62 2.98 5.29
CA VAL A 209 -11.55 2.36 4.51
C VAL A 209 -12.06 1.17 3.70
N TYR A 210 -11.76 1.18 2.39
CA TYR A 210 -12.09 0.10 1.44
C TYR A 210 -10.84 -0.63 0.98
N PHE A 211 -10.92 -1.97 0.95
CA PHE A 211 -9.85 -2.87 0.54
C PHE A 211 -10.26 -3.74 -0.64
N THR A 212 -9.36 -3.87 -1.63
CA THR A 212 -9.52 -4.82 -2.73
C THR A 212 -8.63 -6.02 -2.52
N ASN A 213 -9.20 -7.23 -2.65
CA ASN A 213 -8.56 -8.49 -2.30
C ASN A 213 -8.58 -9.51 -3.43
N GLY A 214 -7.68 -10.50 -3.32
CA GLY A 214 -7.63 -11.66 -4.20
C GLY A 214 -6.35 -11.76 -4.99
N MET A 215 -6.11 -12.92 -5.59
CA MET A 215 -4.94 -13.18 -6.42
C MET A 215 -5.31 -14.11 -7.58
N SER A 216 -4.65 -13.94 -8.72
CA SER A 216 -4.87 -14.79 -9.91
C SER A 216 -4.69 -16.28 -9.63
N ARG A 217 -3.84 -16.63 -8.68
CA ARG A 217 -3.62 -18.00 -8.17
C ARG A 217 -3.18 -17.93 -6.70
N ASP A 218 -3.49 -18.94 -5.92
CA ASP A 218 -3.08 -19.01 -4.50
C ASP A 218 -1.60 -19.43 -4.36
N PHE A 219 -0.72 -18.54 -4.81
CA PHE A 219 0.74 -18.76 -4.73
C PHE A 219 1.26 -18.81 -3.30
N GLY A 220 0.52 -18.27 -2.34
CA GLY A 220 0.85 -18.30 -0.91
C GLY A 220 0.61 -19.64 -0.24
N ASN A 221 -0.23 -20.49 -0.83
CA ASN A 221 -0.70 -21.73 -0.22
C ASN A 221 0.40 -22.78 -0.06
N GLY A 222 0.73 -23.12 1.20
CA GLY A 222 1.75 -24.12 1.54
C GLY A 222 1.43 -25.49 0.99
N ASP A 223 0.19 -25.94 1.08
CA ASP A 223 -0.26 -27.24 0.58
C ASP A 223 -0.17 -27.34 -0.95
N ALA A 224 -0.48 -26.27 -1.67
CA ALA A 224 -0.31 -26.22 -3.12
C ALA A 224 1.18 -26.28 -3.51
N LYS A 225 2.04 -25.58 -2.79
CA LYS A 225 3.49 -25.67 -2.97
C LYS A 225 4.03 -27.07 -2.71
N ASP A 226 3.56 -27.77 -1.71
CA ASP A 226 3.97 -29.14 -1.41
C ASP A 226 3.45 -30.14 -2.46
N ARG A 227 2.21 -29.96 -2.96
CA ARG A 227 1.74 -30.72 -4.12
C ARG A 227 2.60 -30.49 -5.35
N PHE A 228 2.96 -29.26 -5.67
CA PHE A 228 3.85 -28.94 -6.77
C PHE A 228 5.22 -29.60 -6.60
N ARG A 229 5.84 -29.48 -5.42
CA ARG A 229 7.14 -30.12 -5.11
C ARG A 229 7.09 -31.62 -5.29
N SER A 230 6.02 -32.29 -4.84
CA SER A 230 5.83 -33.73 -5.02
C SER A 230 5.65 -34.16 -6.49
N GLN A 231 5.12 -33.29 -7.32
CA GLN A 231 4.92 -33.52 -8.75
C GLN A 231 6.13 -33.14 -9.62
N LYS A 232 7.01 -32.29 -9.13
CA LYS A 232 8.23 -31.84 -9.84
C LYS A 232 9.12 -33.02 -10.27
N SER A 233 9.12 -34.12 -9.51
CA SER A 233 9.78 -35.36 -9.87
C SER A 233 9.20 -36.03 -11.13
N LYS A 234 8.02 -35.62 -11.58
CA LYS A 234 7.30 -36.13 -12.77
C LYS A 234 7.41 -35.17 -13.98
N SER A 235 8.36 -34.25 -13.98
CA SER A 235 8.59 -33.27 -15.07
C SER A 235 7.43 -32.28 -15.29
N VAL A 236 6.65 -31.97 -14.25
CA VAL A 236 5.60 -30.95 -14.33
C VAL A 236 6.23 -29.58 -14.40
N ASN A 237 5.88 -28.79 -15.41
CA ASN A 237 6.30 -27.41 -15.57
C ASN A 237 5.62 -26.54 -14.51
N ASN A 238 6.36 -25.58 -13.96
CA ASN A 238 5.85 -24.63 -12.96
C ASN A 238 4.65 -23.80 -13.49
N VAL A 239 4.77 -23.32 -14.71
CA VAL A 239 3.72 -22.51 -15.36
C VAL A 239 2.45 -23.32 -15.55
N ASP A 240 2.56 -24.56 -16.06
CA ASP A 240 1.40 -25.43 -16.29
C ASP A 240 0.71 -25.78 -14.97
N PHE A 241 1.49 -26.11 -13.94
CA PHE A 241 0.90 -26.41 -12.63
C PHE A 241 0.05 -25.26 -12.07
N TRP A 242 0.59 -24.02 -12.12
CA TRP A 242 -0.11 -22.87 -11.57
C TRP A 242 -1.27 -22.42 -12.46
N ASN A 243 -1.18 -22.59 -13.79
CA ASN A 243 -2.29 -22.28 -14.68
C ASN A 243 -3.50 -23.18 -14.45
N ASP A 244 -3.28 -24.42 -14.01
CA ASP A 244 -4.35 -25.37 -13.68
C ASP A 244 -5.00 -25.12 -12.29
N GLN A 245 -4.44 -24.21 -11.49
CA GLN A 245 -5.05 -23.84 -10.20
C GLN A 245 -6.16 -22.81 -10.39
N GLU A 246 -7.20 -22.91 -9.59
CA GLU A 246 -8.28 -21.90 -9.54
C GLU A 246 -7.74 -20.54 -9.03
N PRO A 247 -8.36 -19.44 -9.46
CA PRO A 247 -8.08 -18.13 -8.89
C PRO A 247 -8.35 -18.10 -7.38
N TYR A 248 -7.48 -17.43 -6.64
CA TYR A 248 -7.65 -17.21 -5.22
C TYR A 248 -8.60 -16.04 -5.00
N LYS A 249 -9.89 -16.31 -5.10
CA LYS A 249 -10.95 -15.32 -4.91
C LYS A 249 -11.10 -15.01 -3.42
N LEU A 250 -11.08 -13.73 -3.10
CA LEU A 250 -11.29 -13.21 -1.75
C LEU A 250 -12.38 -12.14 -1.76
N LYS A 251 -13.02 -11.93 -0.62
CA LYS A 251 -13.97 -10.84 -0.47
C LYS A 251 -13.21 -9.53 -0.34
N ASN A 252 -13.69 -8.50 -1.03
CA ASN A 252 -13.31 -7.14 -0.71
C ASN A 252 -13.86 -6.78 0.67
N MET A 253 -13.23 -5.82 1.32
CA MET A 253 -13.61 -5.42 2.67
C MET A 253 -13.82 -3.91 2.74
N VAL A 254 -14.78 -3.49 3.53
CA VAL A 254 -14.96 -2.09 3.92
C VAL A 254 -15.19 -2.01 5.41
N PHE A 255 -14.50 -1.08 6.04
CA PHE A 255 -14.61 -0.84 7.48
C PHE A 255 -15.07 0.58 7.71
N LYS A 256 -16.19 0.72 8.40
CA LYS A 256 -16.71 2.01 8.84
C LYS A 256 -15.88 2.51 10.02
N ASN A 257 -15.47 3.75 9.95
CA ASN A 257 -14.81 4.45 11.05
C ASN A 257 -15.86 4.95 12.08
N LEU A 258 -15.74 4.48 13.32
CA LEU A 258 -16.62 4.86 14.41
C LEU A 258 -16.04 5.98 15.30
N GLY A 259 -14.91 6.56 14.90
CA GLY A 259 -14.10 7.45 15.72
C GLY A 259 -13.25 6.67 16.74
N ASP A 260 -12.39 7.39 17.47
CA ASP A 260 -11.50 6.82 18.50
C ASP A 260 -10.65 5.64 18.01
N LEU A 261 -10.24 5.64 16.73
CA LEU A 261 -9.49 4.55 16.07
C LEU A 261 -10.22 3.19 16.10
N LYS A 262 -11.53 3.19 16.08
CA LYS A 262 -12.36 1.99 16.04
C LYS A 262 -13.01 1.85 14.67
N PHE A 263 -12.87 0.68 14.09
CA PHE A 263 -13.44 0.35 12.79
C PHE A 263 -14.33 -0.88 12.90
N ASP A 264 -15.46 -0.86 12.20
CA ASP A 264 -16.43 -1.96 12.17
C ASP A 264 -16.54 -2.50 10.73
N ASP A 265 -16.49 -3.83 10.58
CA ASP A 265 -16.64 -4.47 9.26
C ASP A 265 -18.10 -4.37 8.81
N VAL A 266 -18.33 -3.51 7.82
CA VAL A 266 -19.65 -3.29 7.20
C VAL A 266 -19.72 -3.83 5.77
N SER A 267 -18.73 -4.62 5.34
CA SER A 267 -18.59 -5.12 3.98
C SER A 267 -19.86 -5.73 3.42
N SER A 268 -20.48 -6.65 4.18
CA SER A 268 -21.70 -7.33 3.75
C SER A 268 -22.96 -6.46 3.90
N SER A 269 -23.02 -5.60 4.90
CA SER A 269 -24.18 -4.73 5.12
C SER A 269 -24.28 -3.62 4.07
N TRP A 270 -23.15 -3.15 3.57
CA TRP A 270 -23.08 -2.16 2.50
C TRP A 270 -23.05 -2.79 1.08
N GLY A 271 -23.00 -4.11 0.97
CA GLY A 271 -22.98 -4.84 -0.32
C GLY A 271 -21.66 -4.73 -1.07
N LEU A 272 -20.57 -4.42 -0.37
CA LEU A 272 -19.24 -4.22 -0.94
C LEU A 272 -18.31 -5.43 -0.77
N ASP A 273 -18.84 -6.58 -0.27
CA ASP A 273 -18.10 -7.82 -0.04
C ASP A 273 -17.97 -8.70 -1.30
N TYR A 274 -17.68 -8.07 -2.44
CA TYR A 274 -17.53 -8.81 -3.70
C TYR A 274 -16.46 -9.91 -3.58
N LEU A 275 -16.83 -11.14 -3.95
CA LEU A 275 -15.93 -12.30 -3.98
C LEU A 275 -15.30 -12.44 -5.36
N GLY A 276 -14.05 -12.06 -5.48
CA GLY A 276 -13.31 -12.08 -6.75
C GLY A 276 -11.81 -11.91 -6.60
N VAL A 277 -11.18 -11.49 -7.68
CA VAL A 277 -9.79 -11.05 -7.70
C VAL A 277 -9.80 -9.57 -8.07
N SER A 278 -9.78 -8.71 -7.08
CA SER A 278 -9.86 -7.25 -7.23
C SER A 278 -8.48 -6.65 -7.05
N THR A 279 -8.00 -5.90 -8.04
CA THR A 279 -6.59 -5.42 -8.08
C THR A 279 -6.45 -3.91 -7.90
N GLY A 280 -7.52 -3.16 -8.03
CA GLY A 280 -7.47 -1.72 -7.89
C GLY A 280 -8.83 -1.11 -7.63
N SER A 281 -8.86 0.04 -6.96
CA SER A 281 -10.07 0.83 -6.76
C SER A 281 -9.78 2.31 -6.73
N ALA A 282 -10.79 3.11 -6.99
CA ALA A 282 -10.81 4.55 -6.83
C ALA A 282 -12.17 4.99 -6.27
N LEU A 283 -12.14 6.07 -5.52
CA LEU A 283 -13.34 6.72 -4.97
C LEU A 283 -13.57 8.05 -5.67
N GLY A 284 -14.82 8.45 -5.82
CA GLY A 284 -15.17 9.75 -6.38
C GLY A 284 -16.67 9.90 -6.54
N ASP A 285 -17.17 11.11 -6.44
CA ASP A 285 -18.54 11.49 -6.75
C ASP A 285 -18.71 11.52 -8.28
N LEU A 286 -19.23 10.45 -8.89
CA LEU A 286 -19.24 10.25 -10.33
C LEU A 286 -20.51 10.84 -10.99
N ASP A 287 -21.61 10.91 -10.29
CA ASP A 287 -22.88 11.45 -10.80
C ASP A 287 -23.18 12.86 -10.29
N GLY A 288 -22.41 13.35 -9.32
CA GLY A 288 -22.47 14.73 -8.82
C GLY A 288 -23.53 14.94 -7.75
N ASP A 289 -23.94 13.89 -7.04
CA ASP A 289 -24.97 13.95 -6.01
C ASP A 289 -24.41 14.22 -4.60
N GLY A 290 -23.07 14.15 -4.44
CA GLY A 290 -22.34 14.58 -3.25
C GLY A 290 -22.01 13.47 -2.27
N ASP A 291 -22.12 12.21 -2.69
CA ASP A 291 -21.55 11.06 -1.98
C ASP A 291 -20.44 10.41 -2.80
N LEU A 292 -19.69 9.50 -2.18
CA LEU A 292 -18.55 8.84 -2.83
C LEU A 292 -18.96 7.50 -3.42
N ASP A 293 -18.83 7.38 -4.74
CA ASP A 293 -18.94 6.14 -5.48
C ASP A 293 -17.62 5.37 -5.49
N ILE A 294 -17.71 4.07 -5.77
CA ILE A 294 -16.55 3.19 -5.87
C ILE A 294 -16.46 2.59 -7.27
N ILE A 295 -15.32 2.79 -7.94
CA ILE A 295 -14.95 2.02 -9.11
C ILE A 295 -13.90 0.98 -8.73
N MET A 296 -14.08 -0.28 -9.14
CA MET A 296 -13.21 -1.39 -8.82
C MET A 296 -12.84 -2.18 -10.06
N ASN A 297 -11.55 -2.48 -10.21
CA ASN A 297 -11.02 -3.29 -11.30
C ASN A 297 -10.81 -4.74 -10.84
N GLY A 298 -11.31 -5.71 -11.61
CA GLY A 298 -11.11 -7.13 -11.39
C GLY A 298 -10.15 -7.76 -12.40
N PHE A 299 -9.47 -8.82 -12.00
CA PHE A 299 -8.63 -9.63 -12.88
C PHE A 299 -9.52 -10.55 -13.73
N ASP A 300 -9.37 -10.46 -15.07
CA ASP A 300 -10.21 -11.20 -16.05
C ASP A 300 -11.73 -11.00 -15.88
N GLU A 301 -12.14 -9.88 -15.30
CA GLU A 301 -13.54 -9.56 -15.03
C GLU A 301 -13.85 -8.12 -15.48
N ALA A 302 -15.12 -7.84 -15.70
CA ALA A 302 -15.55 -6.48 -16.01
C ALA A 302 -15.32 -5.55 -14.81
N VAL A 303 -14.99 -4.29 -15.10
CA VAL A 303 -14.96 -3.22 -14.10
C VAL A 303 -16.32 -3.13 -13.41
N ARG A 304 -16.33 -2.94 -12.10
CA ARG A 304 -17.53 -2.72 -11.30
C ARG A 304 -17.60 -1.26 -10.86
N LEU A 305 -18.79 -0.75 -10.97
CA LEU A 305 -19.16 0.56 -10.43
C LEU A 305 -20.19 0.33 -9.34
N TYR A 306 -19.96 0.88 -8.17
CA TYR A 306 -20.91 0.94 -7.08
C TYR A 306 -21.32 2.39 -6.93
N ASP A 307 -22.57 2.62 -7.23
CA ASP A 307 -23.26 3.89 -7.10
C ASP A 307 -23.77 4.00 -5.66
N ASN A 308 -23.26 4.96 -4.93
CA ASN A 308 -23.71 5.26 -3.58
C ASN A 308 -24.99 6.07 -3.66
N ASN A 309 -25.92 5.86 -2.77
CA ASN A 309 -27.25 6.48 -2.85
C ASN A 309 -27.68 7.02 -1.49
N LEU A 310 -26.84 7.85 -0.88
CA LEU A 310 -27.14 8.51 0.38
C LEU A 310 -28.11 9.68 0.17
N ASN A 311 -29.28 9.62 0.81
CA ASN A 311 -30.32 10.65 0.63
C ASN A 311 -30.59 11.51 1.87
N ASP A 312 -29.90 11.26 2.97
CA ASP A 312 -30.19 11.84 4.28
C ASP A 312 -29.03 12.66 4.88
N LYS A 313 -27.95 12.83 4.12
CA LYS A 313 -26.74 13.54 4.54
C LYS A 313 -26.49 14.80 3.72
N ASN A 314 -25.61 15.64 4.23
CA ASN A 314 -25.22 16.86 3.55
C ASN A 314 -23.78 16.72 3.05
N SER A 315 -23.54 17.22 1.87
CA SER A 315 -22.20 17.30 1.28
C SER A 315 -21.86 18.76 0.92
N ILE A 316 -20.57 19.03 0.78
CA ILE A 316 -20.07 20.31 0.26
C ILE A 316 -19.05 20.05 -0.83
N ARG A 317 -19.26 20.68 -1.98
CA ARG A 317 -18.33 20.62 -3.09
C ARG A 317 -17.47 21.87 -3.13
N LEU A 318 -16.16 21.70 -3.11
CA LEU A 318 -15.19 22.78 -3.17
C LEU A 318 -14.42 22.72 -4.49
N GLU A 319 -14.37 23.85 -5.20
CA GLU A 319 -13.49 24.01 -6.35
C GLU A 319 -12.32 24.92 -5.95
N LEU A 320 -11.11 24.36 -5.90
CA LEU A 320 -9.91 25.10 -5.55
C LEU A 320 -9.22 25.63 -6.80
N ILE A 321 -8.98 26.92 -6.84
CA ILE A 321 -8.29 27.60 -7.96
C ILE A 321 -6.96 28.15 -7.45
N GLY A 322 -5.89 27.54 -7.89
CA GLY A 322 -4.53 27.98 -7.61
C GLY A 322 -4.03 29.06 -8.57
N LYS A 323 -2.77 29.40 -8.44
CA LYS A 323 -2.11 30.43 -9.27
C LYS A 323 -1.00 29.83 -10.12
N GLU A 324 -0.76 30.44 -11.27
CA GLU A 324 0.38 30.12 -12.17
C GLU A 324 0.46 28.64 -12.53
N THR A 325 1.59 28.00 -12.21
CA THR A 325 1.89 26.61 -12.55
C THR A 325 1.09 25.59 -11.71
N ASN A 326 0.51 26.01 -10.58
CA ASN A 326 -0.34 25.18 -9.74
C ASN A 326 -1.82 25.63 -9.83
N SER A 327 -2.37 25.69 -11.03
CA SER A 327 -3.73 26.19 -11.28
C SER A 327 -4.84 25.39 -10.59
N ARG A 328 -4.57 24.14 -10.24
CA ARG A 328 -5.51 23.26 -9.51
C ARG A 328 -5.29 23.24 -8.00
N ALA A 329 -4.42 24.11 -7.48
CA ALA A 329 -4.10 24.21 -6.05
C ALA A 329 -3.71 22.86 -5.40
N LEU A 330 -2.97 22.01 -6.12
CA LEU A 330 -2.48 20.75 -5.60
C LEU A 330 -1.66 20.99 -4.33
N GLY A 331 -1.90 20.22 -3.28
CA GLY A 331 -1.29 20.38 -1.96
C GLY A 331 -1.94 21.46 -1.08
N ALA A 332 -3.05 22.08 -1.52
CA ALA A 332 -3.81 22.98 -0.67
C ALA A 332 -4.46 22.17 0.48
N ARG A 333 -4.37 22.73 1.69
CA ARG A 333 -5.09 22.23 2.85
C ARG A 333 -6.41 22.93 2.99
N VAL A 334 -7.47 22.18 3.19
CA VAL A 334 -8.82 22.70 3.49
C VAL A 334 -9.22 22.18 4.87
N GLU A 335 -9.65 23.07 5.73
CA GLU A 335 -10.20 22.71 7.04
C GLU A 335 -11.64 23.18 7.10
N MET A 336 -12.54 22.29 7.44
CA MET A 336 -13.94 22.62 7.64
C MET A 336 -14.29 22.45 9.12
N HIS A 337 -14.72 23.53 9.74
CA HIS A 337 -15.21 23.53 11.12
C HIS A 337 -16.73 23.64 11.10
N TYR A 338 -17.42 22.69 11.68
CA TYR A 338 -18.88 22.69 11.81
C TYR A 338 -19.28 22.48 13.27
N ASN A 339 -20.47 23.00 13.64
CA ASN A 339 -21.01 22.93 15.01
C ASN A 339 -22.04 21.82 15.12
#